data_36048616bcb17f1f4a94152dc8fab28d
#
_entry.id   36048616bcb17f1f4a94152dc8fab28d
#
_cell.length_a   1.000
_cell.length_b   1.000
_cell.length_c   1.000
_cell.angle_alpha   90.00
_cell.angle_beta   90.00
_cell.angle_gamma   90.00
#
_symmetry.space_group_name_H-M   'P 1'
#
loop_
_entity.id
_entity.type
_entity.pdbx_description
1 polymer ?
#
loop_
_entity_poly.entity_id
_entity_poly.type
_entity_poly.pdbx_seq_one_letter_code
_entity_poly.pdbx_strand_id
1 'polypeptide(L)'
;MKVLPRILFLLKYRHSYTYGDYSVGLASGLFNSATYVSQMLVDRRYDSHVVEVVDNNQIDKFVTQYKPDVCILEALWCVPEKLEVLKKLHPNVKWVIRLHSEIPFLANEGIAIDWINRYLKYENVYIGFNSHGTLEEMKNYFKAMPIRHEHRLIYLPNYYPVGNAPIKPKPIINNTIHVGLFGALRPLKDQLLQAFGSIEYARRNRFKLKLYINATRKDGAYMEPILDNLRALFNNLDSNYELVEVDWLLREDFLGLVRKMDVILQVSFSETFCIIAADAVSQGIPVVVSNEVPWVPKEFQADMNSVESIVKTIGKTINNHKKWFPLDTRHHLEKLVKENADVWAHELFHLVTL
;
A
#
# COMPACT_ATOMS: atom_id res chain seq x y z
N MET A 1 -9.59 -14.26 32.66
CA MET A 1 -9.50 -13.74 31.27
C MET A 1 -8.03 -13.56 30.96
N LYS A 2 -7.55 -14.13 29.85
CA LYS A 2 -6.17 -13.91 29.38
C LYS A 2 -6.07 -12.42 28.96
N VAL A 3 -5.14 -11.69 29.55
CA VAL A 3 -4.93 -10.27 29.17
C VAL A 3 -4.32 -10.29 27.76
N LEU A 4 -4.95 -9.56 26.85
CA LEU A 4 -4.41 -9.41 25.49
C LEU A 4 -3.19 -8.49 25.52
N PRO A 5 -2.19 -8.70 24.64
CA PRO A 5 -1.00 -7.86 24.62
C PRO A 5 -1.30 -6.42 24.23
N ARG A 6 -0.49 -5.49 24.77
CA ARG A 6 -0.46 -4.09 24.38
C ARG A 6 0.48 -3.91 23.19
N ILE A 7 0.02 -3.19 22.18
CA ILE A 7 0.70 -3.06 20.91
C ILE A 7 0.93 -1.57 20.60
N LEU A 8 2.16 -1.24 20.25
CA LEU A 8 2.52 0.11 19.84
C LEU A 8 3.10 0.09 18.42
N PHE A 9 2.44 0.78 17.50
CA PHE A 9 2.97 1.05 16.17
C PHE A 9 3.70 2.38 16.17
N LEU A 10 4.94 2.38 15.68
CA LEU A 10 5.76 3.58 15.53
C LEU A 10 6.12 3.81 14.08
N LEU A 11 5.78 4.99 13.59
CA LEU A 11 6.09 5.45 12.24
C LEU A 11 7.01 6.67 12.30
N LYS A 12 7.94 6.75 11.35
CA LYS A 12 8.72 7.97 11.17
C LYS A 12 7.89 9.04 10.49
N TYR A 13 7.69 10.17 11.17
CA TYR A 13 7.08 11.37 10.59
C TYR A 13 7.94 11.87 9.42
N ARG A 14 7.33 12.16 8.28
CA ARG A 14 8.02 12.66 7.09
C ARG A 14 7.48 14.05 6.74
N HIS A 15 8.31 15.07 6.91
CA HIS A 15 7.99 16.46 6.57
C HIS A 15 7.69 16.69 5.06
N SER A 16 8.11 15.77 4.19
CA SER A 16 7.92 15.87 2.74
C SER A 16 6.46 15.82 2.26
N TYR A 17 5.52 15.66 3.18
CA TYR A 17 4.08 15.68 2.88
C TYR A 17 3.40 17.00 3.27
N THR A 18 4.17 18.02 3.65
CA THR A 18 3.63 19.33 3.99
C THR A 18 3.51 20.18 2.73
N TYR A 19 2.32 20.68 2.47
CA TYR A 19 2.05 21.69 1.44
C TYR A 19 1.94 23.05 2.12
N GLY A 20 2.88 23.97 1.83
CA GLY A 20 2.92 25.30 2.41
C GLY A 20 3.25 25.32 3.92
N ASP A 21 2.97 26.44 4.58
CA ASP A 21 3.26 26.68 6.01
C ASP A 21 2.36 25.91 6.99
N TYR A 22 1.43 25.11 6.49
CA TYR A 22 0.55 24.29 7.33
C TYR A 22 0.94 22.83 7.23
N SER A 23 1.45 22.27 8.31
CA SER A 23 1.70 20.84 8.53
C SER A 23 0.39 20.08 8.71
N VAL A 24 -0.45 20.04 7.70
CA VAL A 24 -1.54 19.08 7.66
C VAL A 24 -0.91 17.75 7.27
N GLY A 25 -0.80 16.82 8.20
CA GLY A 25 -0.28 15.48 7.96
C GLY A 25 -1.11 14.77 6.89
N LEU A 26 -0.66 14.86 5.65
CA LEU A 26 -1.31 14.15 4.55
C LEU A 26 -1.04 12.65 4.75
N ALA A 27 -2.10 11.90 4.98
CA ALA A 27 -2.01 10.47 5.29
C ALA A 27 -1.25 9.71 4.20
N SER A 28 -0.06 9.22 4.53
CA SER A 28 0.69 8.30 3.66
C SER A 28 0.02 6.93 3.66
N GLY A 29 0.25 6.13 2.60
CA GLY A 29 -0.21 4.74 2.56
C GLY A 29 0.28 3.92 3.77
N LEU A 30 1.49 4.23 4.28
CA LEU A 30 2.06 3.58 5.46
C LEU A 30 1.29 3.93 6.74
N PHE A 31 0.97 5.22 6.94
CA PHE A 31 0.17 5.67 8.08
C PHE A 31 -1.23 5.03 8.06
N ASN A 32 -1.90 5.05 6.90
CA ASN A 32 -3.20 4.40 6.75
C ASN A 32 -3.12 2.89 7.06
N SER A 33 -2.08 2.20 6.56
CA SER A 33 -1.88 0.78 6.84
C SER A 33 -1.75 0.49 8.34
N ALA A 34 -0.91 1.24 9.06
CA ALA A 34 -0.73 1.07 10.50
C ALA A 34 -2.01 1.40 11.28
N THR A 35 -2.68 2.50 10.93
CA THR A 35 -3.92 2.94 11.59
C THR A 35 -5.05 1.94 11.40
N TYR A 36 -5.22 1.39 10.20
CA TYR A 36 -6.25 0.40 9.93
C TYR A 36 -6.02 -0.91 10.68
N VAL A 37 -4.78 -1.38 10.74
CA VAL A 37 -4.44 -2.56 11.54
C VAL A 37 -4.67 -2.28 13.03
N SER A 38 -4.20 -1.14 13.55
CA SER A 38 -4.39 -0.78 14.95
C SER A 38 -5.87 -0.70 15.32
N GLN A 39 -6.70 -0.07 14.48
CA GLN A 39 -8.15 0.01 14.72
C GLN A 39 -8.80 -1.37 14.72
N MET A 40 -8.45 -2.24 13.77
CA MET A 40 -8.91 -3.63 13.73
C MET A 40 -8.55 -4.38 15.02
N LEU A 41 -7.35 -4.15 15.56
CA LEU A 41 -6.93 -4.74 16.83
C LEU A 41 -7.71 -4.19 18.00
N VAL A 42 -7.99 -2.88 18.06
CA VAL A 42 -8.87 -2.26 19.07
C VAL A 42 -10.28 -2.86 19.01
N ASP A 43 -10.84 -3.03 17.83
CA ASP A 43 -12.16 -3.66 17.65
C ASP A 43 -12.18 -5.12 18.15
N ARG A 44 -11.02 -5.79 18.14
CA ARG A 44 -10.78 -7.11 18.72
C ARG A 44 -10.34 -7.08 20.20
N ARG A 45 -10.44 -5.91 20.85
CA ARG A 45 -10.15 -5.67 22.27
C ARG A 45 -8.68 -5.70 22.68
N TYR A 46 -7.76 -5.53 21.72
CA TYR A 46 -6.35 -5.26 22.03
C TYR A 46 -6.18 -3.82 22.46
N ASP A 47 -5.20 -3.55 23.32
CA ASP A 47 -4.72 -2.20 23.62
C ASP A 47 -3.69 -1.82 22.56
N SER A 48 -4.11 -1.08 21.53
CA SER A 48 -3.29 -0.78 20.35
C SER A 48 -3.26 0.71 20.06
N HIS A 49 -2.06 1.23 19.82
CA HIS A 49 -1.80 2.65 19.57
C HIS A 49 -0.89 2.85 18.36
N VAL A 50 -1.08 3.96 17.65
CA VAL A 50 -0.23 4.39 16.54
C VAL A 50 0.36 5.75 16.89
N VAL A 51 1.68 5.89 16.79
CA VAL A 51 2.40 7.13 17.11
C VAL A 51 3.39 7.44 15.99
N GLU A 52 3.35 8.68 15.50
CA GLU A 52 4.38 9.21 14.61
C GLU A 52 5.52 9.82 15.44
N VAL A 53 6.76 9.51 15.07
CA VAL A 53 7.98 9.99 15.72
C VAL A 53 8.86 10.72 14.71
N VAL A 54 9.53 11.78 15.14
CA VAL A 54 10.41 12.57 14.27
C VAL A 54 11.71 11.80 13.95
N ASP A 55 12.25 11.12 14.96
CA ASP A 55 13.50 10.36 14.84
C ASP A 55 13.58 9.16 15.79
N ASN A 56 14.68 8.41 15.69
CA ASN A 56 14.94 7.24 16.52
C ASN A 56 15.00 7.54 18.04
N ASN A 57 15.29 8.78 18.46
CA ASN A 57 15.47 9.10 19.87
C ASN A 57 14.14 9.22 20.62
N GLN A 58 13.05 9.46 19.89
CA GLN A 58 11.72 9.51 20.48
C GLN A 58 11.12 8.13 20.77
N ILE A 59 11.66 7.04 20.19
CA ILE A 59 11.14 5.68 20.37
C ILE A 59 11.08 5.33 21.87
N ASP A 60 12.18 5.53 22.61
CA ASP A 60 12.27 5.22 24.03
C ASP A 60 11.18 5.91 24.86
N LYS A 61 10.92 7.20 24.58
CA LYS A 61 9.87 7.99 25.25
C LYS A 61 8.52 7.30 25.15
N PHE A 62 8.12 6.92 23.95
CA PHE A 62 6.80 6.34 23.72
C PHE A 62 6.70 4.90 24.22
N VAL A 63 7.76 4.11 24.10
CA VAL A 63 7.80 2.76 24.68
C VAL A 63 7.70 2.82 26.21
N THR A 64 8.36 3.77 26.86
CA THR A 64 8.24 4.02 28.32
C THR A 64 6.84 4.46 28.70
N GLN A 65 6.20 5.32 27.89
CA GLN A 65 4.86 5.83 28.14
C GLN A 65 3.78 4.75 27.99
N TYR A 66 3.81 4.01 26.88
CA TYR A 66 2.77 3.02 26.55
C TYR A 66 3.03 1.64 27.15
N LYS A 67 4.27 1.31 27.50
CA LYS A 67 4.71 0.01 28.03
C LYS A 67 4.15 -1.16 27.22
N PRO A 68 4.42 -1.21 25.90
CA PRO A 68 3.86 -2.24 25.04
C PRO A 68 4.51 -3.61 25.31
N ASP A 69 3.76 -4.68 25.09
CA ASP A 69 4.31 -6.03 25.01
C ASP A 69 4.95 -6.28 23.64
N VAL A 70 4.37 -5.67 22.58
CA VAL A 70 4.89 -5.70 21.21
C VAL A 70 5.01 -4.29 20.66
N CYS A 71 6.20 -3.92 20.20
CA CYS A 71 6.47 -2.65 19.52
C CYS A 71 6.77 -2.91 18.03
N ILE A 72 5.95 -2.33 17.16
CA ILE A 72 6.05 -2.49 15.72
C ILE A 72 6.59 -1.22 15.10
N LEU A 73 7.78 -1.32 14.49
CA LEU A 73 8.40 -0.25 13.73
C LEU A 73 8.00 -0.41 12.26
N GLU A 74 7.27 0.56 11.73
CA GLU A 74 6.75 0.52 10.37
C GLU A 74 7.80 1.00 9.35
N ALA A 75 8.30 0.09 8.52
CA ALA A 75 9.39 0.24 7.56
C ALA A 75 10.81 0.32 8.16
N LEU A 76 11.82 0.39 7.28
CA LEU A 76 13.26 0.42 7.62
C LEU A 76 13.73 1.87 7.88
N TRP A 77 13.65 2.33 9.10
CA TRP A 77 14.13 3.68 9.48
C TRP A 77 14.83 3.73 10.84
N CYS A 78 14.61 2.76 11.72
CA CYS A 78 15.31 2.66 12.98
C CYS A 78 16.68 2.01 12.74
N VAL A 79 17.77 2.74 12.94
CA VAL A 79 19.12 2.17 12.73
C VAL A 79 19.37 0.99 13.68
N PRO A 80 20.06 -0.08 13.25
CA PRO A 80 20.30 -1.25 14.09
C PRO A 80 20.97 -0.96 15.43
N GLU A 81 21.88 0.02 15.48
CA GLU A 81 22.55 0.48 16.69
C GLU A 81 21.58 1.05 17.72
N LYS A 82 20.56 1.78 17.26
CA LYS A 82 19.52 2.29 18.15
C LYS A 82 18.67 1.17 18.73
N LEU A 83 18.35 0.16 17.92
CA LEU A 83 17.59 -1.00 18.38
C LEU A 83 18.36 -1.76 19.48
N GLU A 84 19.69 -1.85 19.38
CA GLU A 84 20.52 -2.43 20.44
C GLU A 84 20.35 -1.71 21.77
N VAL A 85 20.34 -0.37 21.76
CA VAL A 85 20.10 0.44 22.96
C VAL A 85 18.68 0.23 23.49
N LEU A 86 17.68 0.27 22.61
CA LEU A 86 16.28 0.11 22.98
C LEU A 86 16.00 -1.26 23.62
N LYS A 87 16.62 -2.32 23.15
CA LYS A 87 16.53 -3.64 23.77
C LYS A 87 17.10 -3.72 25.18
N LYS A 88 18.19 -2.99 25.45
CA LYS A 88 18.75 -2.90 26.80
C LYS A 88 17.83 -2.13 27.76
N LEU A 89 17.18 -1.08 27.26
CA LEU A 89 16.23 -0.26 28.03
C LEU A 89 14.88 -0.98 28.25
N HIS A 90 14.44 -1.76 27.27
CA HIS A 90 13.14 -2.43 27.26
C HIS A 90 13.30 -3.95 26.94
N PRO A 91 13.91 -4.75 27.83
CA PRO A 91 14.30 -6.13 27.56
C PRO A 91 13.11 -7.09 27.33
N ASN A 92 11.95 -6.75 27.88
CA ASN A 92 10.74 -7.58 27.78
C ASN A 92 9.89 -7.28 26.55
N VAL A 93 10.20 -6.21 25.81
CA VAL A 93 9.44 -5.83 24.60
C VAL A 93 9.83 -6.74 23.44
N LYS A 94 8.83 -7.28 22.74
CA LYS A 94 9.03 -7.92 21.44
C LYS A 94 9.04 -6.83 20.36
N TRP A 95 10.15 -6.75 19.65
CA TRP A 95 10.34 -5.75 18.60
C TRP A 95 10.05 -6.34 17.23
N VAL A 96 9.22 -5.69 16.45
CA VAL A 96 8.92 -6.11 15.08
C VAL A 96 9.25 -4.96 14.12
N ILE A 97 10.07 -5.23 13.12
CA ILE A 97 10.29 -4.32 11.99
C ILE A 97 9.37 -4.81 10.87
N ARG A 98 8.30 -4.06 10.59
CA ARG A 98 7.31 -4.45 9.58
C ARG A 98 7.63 -3.82 8.24
N LEU A 99 7.94 -4.66 7.24
CA LEU A 99 8.29 -4.27 5.90
C LEU A 99 7.04 -4.17 5.01
N HIS A 100 7.08 -3.18 4.12
CA HIS A 100 5.99 -2.88 3.17
C HIS A 100 6.44 -2.97 1.71
N SER A 101 7.60 -3.54 1.48
CA SER A 101 8.25 -3.58 0.17
C SER A 101 8.34 -5.00 -0.34
N GLU A 102 7.97 -5.22 -1.60
CA GLU A 102 8.34 -6.42 -2.35
C GLU A 102 9.83 -6.40 -2.70
N ILE A 103 10.39 -7.57 -3.06
CA ILE A 103 11.81 -7.69 -3.41
C ILE A 103 12.28 -6.68 -4.47
N PRO A 104 11.54 -6.41 -5.56
CA PRO A 104 11.98 -5.40 -6.54
C PRO A 104 12.09 -3.99 -5.97
N PHE A 105 11.28 -3.65 -4.97
CA PHE A 105 11.37 -2.37 -4.28
C PHE A 105 12.49 -2.36 -3.23
N LEU A 106 12.66 -3.45 -2.47
CA LEU A 106 13.76 -3.62 -1.51
C LEU A 106 15.14 -3.46 -2.19
N ALA A 107 15.27 -3.85 -3.45
CA ALA A 107 16.51 -3.68 -4.22
C ALA A 107 16.93 -2.20 -4.36
N ASN A 108 16.01 -1.25 -4.23
CA ASN A 108 16.31 0.19 -4.23
C ASN A 108 16.63 0.74 -2.82
N GLU A 109 16.40 -0.06 -1.78
CA GLU A 109 16.71 0.29 -0.40
C GLU A 109 18.08 -0.32 -0.04
N GLY A 110 19.20 0.34 -0.41
CA GLY A 110 20.56 -0.20 -0.30
C GLY A 110 21.00 -0.66 1.09
N ILE A 111 20.22 -0.35 2.13
CA ILE A 111 20.47 -0.76 3.51
C ILE A 111 19.64 -2.00 3.91
N ALA A 112 18.65 -2.42 3.12
CA ALA A 112 17.61 -3.36 3.56
C ALA A 112 18.20 -4.69 4.05
N ILE A 113 18.99 -5.36 3.24
CA ILE A 113 19.53 -6.69 3.57
C ILE A 113 20.52 -6.62 4.73
N ASP A 114 21.39 -5.60 4.77
CA ASP A 114 22.33 -5.39 5.89
C ASP A 114 21.55 -5.20 7.21
N TRP A 115 20.57 -4.30 7.22
CA TRP A 115 19.81 -4.00 8.42
C TRP A 115 18.97 -5.18 8.90
N ILE A 116 18.31 -5.91 8.00
CA ILE A 116 17.55 -7.11 8.35
C ILE A 116 18.46 -8.15 9.04
N ASN A 117 19.64 -8.42 8.47
CA ASN A 117 20.61 -9.33 9.07
C ASN A 117 21.10 -8.83 10.44
N ARG A 118 21.30 -7.54 10.60
CA ARG A 118 21.75 -6.94 11.87
C ARG A 118 20.65 -6.96 12.93
N TYR A 119 19.39 -6.70 12.59
CA TYR A 119 18.26 -6.81 13.50
C TYR A 119 18.10 -8.23 14.04
N LEU A 120 18.23 -9.24 13.18
CA LEU A 120 18.08 -10.63 13.56
C LEU A 120 19.23 -11.19 14.41
N LYS A 121 20.31 -10.43 14.64
CA LYS A 121 21.33 -10.76 15.66
C LYS A 121 20.80 -10.62 17.08
N TYR A 122 19.75 -9.83 17.29
CA TYR A 122 19.17 -9.57 18.60
C TYR A 122 18.01 -10.53 18.88
N GLU A 123 17.99 -11.13 20.07
CA GLU A 123 16.84 -11.88 20.56
C GLU A 123 15.62 -10.94 20.72
N ASN A 124 14.41 -11.50 20.65
CA ASN A 124 13.15 -10.74 20.70
C ASN A 124 12.96 -9.71 19.60
N VAL A 125 13.69 -9.81 18.48
CA VAL A 125 13.52 -8.99 17.30
C VAL A 125 13.02 -9.87 16.14
N TYR A 126 11.97 -9.44 15.50
CA TYR A 126 11.27 -10.13 14.42
C TYR A 126 11.17 -9.23 13.20
N ILE A 127 11.14 -9.82 12.01
CA ILE A 127 10.86 -9.10 10.77
C ILE A 127 9.47 -9.52 10.30
N GLY A 128 8.57 -8.54 10.26
CA GLY A 128 7.22 -8.72 9.74
C GLY A 128 7.14 -8.34 8.26
N PHE A 129 6.50 -9.17 7.46
CA PHE A 129 6.27 -8.92 6.04
C PHE A 129 4.77 -8.77 5.79
N ASN A 130 4.39 -7.73 5.05
CA ASN A 130 3.00 -7.54 4.65
C ASN A 130 2.65 -8.27 3.35
N SER A 131 3.63 -8.89 2.69
CA SER A 131 3.50 -9.73 1.52
C SER A 131 3.95 -11.15 1.83
N HIS A 132 3.14 -12.12 1.43
CA HIS A 132 3.47 -13.54 1.57
C HIS A 132 4.61 -13.93 0.61
N GLY A 133 4.63 -13.35 -0.60
CA GLY A 133 5.69 -13.61 -1.58
C GLY A 133 7.06 -13.21 -1.03
N THR A 134 7.20 -11.96 -0.55
CA THR A 134 8.47 -11.49 0.04
C THR A 134 8.88 -12.31 1.27
N LEU A 135 7.93 -12.71 2.13
CA LEU A 135 8.23 -13.57 3.27
C LEU A 135 8.86 -14.90 2.83
N GLU A 136 8.27 -15.58 1.85
CA GLU A 136 8.79 -16.90 1.39
C GLU A 136 10.17 -16.76 0.72
N GLU A 137 10.39 -15.73 -0.09
CA GLU A 137 11.70 -15.47 -0.68
C GLU A 137 12.75 -15.13 0.39
N MET A 138 12.40 -14.36 1.40
CA MET A 138 13.30 -14.07 2.51
C MET A 138 13.58 -15.33 3.36
N LYS A 139 12.61 -16.21 3.60
CA LYS A 139 12.86 -17.50 4.22
C LYS A 139 13.84 -18.34 3.39
N ASN A 140 13.69 -18.36 2.06
CA ASN A 140 14.63 -19.07 1.17
C ASN A 140 16.05 -18.49 1.26
N TYR A 141 16.18 -17.17 1.30
CA TYR A 141 17.47 -16.51 1.53
C TYR A 141 18.11 -16.95 2.86
N PHE A 142 17.33 -16.94 3.96
CA PHE A 142 17.84 -17.30 5.28
C PHE A 142 18.22 -18.79 5.43
N LYS A 143 17.66 -19.69 4.61
CA LYS A 143 18.12 -21.10 4.56
C LYS A 143 19.57 -21.25 4.12
N ALA A 144 20.10 -20.30 3.32
CA ALA A 144 21.49 -20.28 2.89
C ALA A 144 22.46 -19.66 3.91
N MET A 145 21.93 -19.04 4.99
CA MET A 145 22.74 -18.39 5.99
C MET A 145 23.26 -19.39 7.04
N PRO A 146 24.48 -19.14 7.61
CA PRO A 146 25.05 -20.00 8.65
C PRO A 146 24.18 -20.08 9.92
N ILE A 147 23.49 -19.01 10.27
CA ILE A 147 22.57 -18.93 11.40
C ILE A 147 21.15 -18.79 10.86
N ARG A 148 20.31 -19.73 11.23
CA ARG A 148 18.92 -19.76 10.76
C ARG A 148 18.03 -18.92 11.64
N HIS A 149 17.32 -17.97 11.02
CA HIS A 149 16.43 -17.04 11.69
C HIS A 149 14.99 -17.10 11.15
N GLU A 150 14.65 -18.10 10.34
CA GLU A 150 13.36 -18.20 9.65
C GLU A 150 12.15 -18.17 10.61
N HIS A 151 12.31 -18.67 11.83
CA HIS A 151 11.29 -18.66 12.88
C HIS A 151 10.97 -17.25 13.42
N ARG A 152 11.79 -16.24 13.06
CA ARG A 152 11.57 -14.83 13.41
C ARG A 152 11.12 -13.98 12.23
N LEU A 153 10.86 -14.63 11.08
CA LEU A 153 10.22 -14.00 9.92
C LEU A 153 8.73 -14.33 9.99
N ILE A 154 7.90 -13.31 10.15
CA ILE A 154 6.47 -13.47 10.41
C ILE A 154 5.64 -12.76 9.33
N TYR A 155 4.42 -13.24 9.09
CA TYR A 155 3.49 -12.64 8.15
C TYR A 155 2.57 -11.66 8.88
N LEU A 156 2.67 -10.37 8.56
CA LEU A 156 1.84 -9.32 9.13
C LEU A 156 1.19 -8.51 8.00
N PRO A 157 0.12 -9.04 7.41
CA PRO A 157 -0.51 -8.46 6.21
C PRO A 157 -1.15 -7.10 6.48
N ASN A 158 -1.47 -6.37 5.41
CA ASN A 158 -2.27 -5.17 5.50
C ASN A 158 -3.73 -5.53 5.83
N TYR A 159 -4.37 -4.67 6.61
CA TYR A 159 -5.82 -4.66 6.82
C TYR A 159 -6.41 -3.41 6.16
N TYR A 160 -7.63 -3.52 5.68
CA TYR A 160 -8.35 -2.40 5.08
C TYR A 160 -9.81 -2.40 5.55
N PRO A 161 -10.33 -1.30 6.13
CA PRO A 161 -11.73 -1.19 6.51
C PRO A 161 -12.59 -1.04 5.24
N VAL A 162 -13.25 -2.10 4.83
CA VAL A 162 -14.04 -2.10 3.59
C VAL A 162 -15.31 -1.28 3.79
N GLY A 163 -15.49 -0.24 2.96
CA GLY A 163 -16.69 0.60 2.98
C GLY A 163 -17.88 -0.04 2.26
N ASN A 164 -19.08 0.39 2.62
CA ASN A 164 -20.35 -0.11 2.07
C ASN A 164 -20.92 0.80 0.96
N ALA A 165 -20.08 1.56 0.25
CA ALA A 165 -20.56 2.41 -0.83
C ALA A 165 -21.26 1.56 -1.91
N PRO A 166 -22.46 1.95 -2.37
CA PRO A 166 -23.21 1.13 -3.33
C PRO A 166 -22.44 1.00 -4.65
N ILE A 167 -22.34 -0.22 -5.16
CA ILE A 167 -21.84 -0.46 -6.54
C ILE A 167 -23.00 -0.08 -7.48
N LYS A 168 -22.90 1.11 -8.05
CA LYS A 168 -23.89 1.59 -9.02
C LYS A 168 -23.24 1.75 -10.38
N PRO A 169 -23.85 1.19 -11.45
CA PRO A 169 -23.42 1.50 -12.79
C PRO A 169 -23.42 3.02 -13.01
N LYS A 170 -22.28 3.57 -13.40
CA LYS A 170 -22.14 4.98 -13.70
C LYS A 170 -22.14 5.14 -15.21
N PRO A 171 -23.06 5.92 -15.81
CA PRO A 171 -23.01 6.18 -17.24
C PRO A 171 -21.81 7.09 -17.57
N ILE A 172 -21.14 6.81 -18.68
CA ILE A 172 -20.12 7.71 -19.23
C ILE A 172 -20.84 8.96 -19.74
N ILE A 173 -20.58 10.11 -19.09
CA ILE A 173 -21.26 11.38 -19.40
C ILE A 173 -20.48 12.13 -20.47
N ASN A 174 -21.19 12.78 -21.41
CA ASN A 174 -20.59 13.60 -22.47
C ASN A 174 -19.50 12.88 -23.28
N ASN A 175 -19.63 11.57 -23.41
CA ASN A 175 -18.66 10.72 -24.12
C ASN A 175 -17.21 10.87 -23.58
N THR A 176 -17.05 11.18 -22.29
CA THR A 176 -15.74 11.37 -21.63
C THR A 176 -15.53 10.28 -20.60
N ILE A 177 -14.44 9.53 -20.73
CA ILE A 177 -14.02 8.55 -19.74
C ILE A 177 -13.01 9.16 -18.76
N HIS A 178 -13.22 8.92 -17.47
CA HIS A 178 -12.35 9.37 -16.38
C HIS A 178 -11.56 8.19 -15.84
N VAL A 179 -10.26 8.19 -16.05
CA VAL A 179 -9.35 7.12 -15.63
C VAL A 179 -8.40 7.64 -14.55
N GLY A 180 -8.30 6.94 -13.43
CA GLY A 180 -7.40 7.29 -12.33
C GLY A 180 -6.13 6.42 -12.31
N LEU A 181 -4.96 7.07 -12.33
CA LEU A 181 -3.64 6.46 -12.07
C LEU A 181 -3.06 7.09 -10.78
N PHE A 182 -3.65 6.74 -9.65
CA PHE A 182 -3.30 7.37 -8.37
C PHE A 182 -2.14 6.69 -7.66
N GLY A 183 -1.54 7.44 -6.73
CA GLY A 183 -0.39 7.05 -5.94
C GLY A 183 0.88 7.78 -6.35
N ALA A 184 1.99 7.52 -5.65
CA ALA A 184 3.26 8.14 -5.96
C ALA A 184 3.77 7.72 -7.34
N LEU A 185 4.32 8.66 -8.11
CA LEU A 185 4.95 8.36 -9.39
C LEU A 185 6.28 7.63 -9.14
N ARG A 186 6.39 6.40 -9.63
CA ARG A 186 7.57 5.55 -9.47
C ARG A 186 7.71 4.61 -10.67
N PRO A 187 8.93 4.24 -11.08
CA PRO A 187 9.14 3.32 -12.20
C PRO A 187 8.38 2.00 -12.07
N LEU A 188 8.35 1.40 -10.87
CA LEU A 188 7.64 0.14 -10.61
C LEU A 188 6.11 0.24 -10.65
N LYS A 189 5.56 1.45 -10.74
CA LYS A 189 4.12 1.68 -10.91
C LYS A 189 3.67 1.73 -12.36
N ASP A 190 4.61 1.83 -13.30
CA ASP A 190 4.39 1.77 -14.76
C ASP A 190 3.26 2.69 -15.28
N GLN A 191 3.24 3.95 -14.81
CA GLN A 191 2.19 4.90 -15.21
C GLN A 191 2.19 5.18 -16.71
N LEU A 192 3.35 5.12 -17.37
CA LEU A 192 3.45 5.44 -18.79
C LEU A 192 2.74 4.40 -19.68
N LEU A 193 2.94 3.10 -19.43
CA LEU A 193 2.25 2.05 -20.17
C LEU A 193 0.74 2.06 -19.90
N GLN A 194 0.35 2.34 -18.66
CA GLN A 194 -1.06 2.49 -18.30
C GLN A 194 -1.71 3.71 -18.99
N ALA A 195 -0.96 4.80 -19.19
CA ALA A 195 -1.42 5.93 -19.99
C ALA A 195 -1.61 5.54 -21.46
N PHE A 196 -0.67 4.80 -22.06
CA PHE A 196 -0.85 4.27 -23.42
C PHE A 196 -2.10 3.39 -23.54
N GLY A 197 -2.33 2.48 -22.58
CA GLY A 197 -3.52 1.65 -22.54
C GLY A 197 -4.81 2.45 -22.43
N SER A 198 -4.82 3.51 -21.61
CA SER A 198 -5.97 4.39 -21.42
C SER A 198 -6.31 5.18 -22.69
N ILE A 199 -5.28 5.75 -23.34
CA ILE A 199 -5.41 6.49 -24.60
C ILE A 199 -5.94 5.57 -25.70
N GLU A 200 -5.36 4.39 -25.84
CA GLU A 200 -5.78 3.42 -26.88
C GLU A 200 -7.19 2.89 -26.64
N TYR A 201 -7.58 2.65 -25.38
CA TYR A 201 -8.95 2.28 -25.04
C TYR A 201 -9.95 3.40 -25.41
N ALA A 202 -9.64 4.65 -25.07
CA ALA A 202 -10.48 5.79 -25.39
C ALA A 202 -10.60 5.97 -26.92
N ARG A 203 -9.48 5.87 -27.66
CA ARG A 203 -9.46 5.97 -29.12
C ARG A 203 -10.35 4.91 -29.80
N ARG A 204 -10.23 3.62 -29.39
CA ARG A 204 -11.02 2.53 -29.97
C ARG A 204 -12.52 2.68 -29.73
N ASN A 205 -12.89 3.25 -28.59
CA ASN A 205 -14.27 3.44 -28.20
C ASN A 205 -14.81 4.85 -28.52
N ARG A 206 -14.02 5.71 -29.18
CA ARG A 206 -14.35 7.09 -29.54
C ARG A 206 -14.72 7.95 -28.34
N PHE A 207 -14.11 7.70 -27.17
CA PHE A 207 -14.24 8.51 -25.98
C PHE A 207 -13.24 9.65 -25.95
N LYS A 208 -13.61 10.77 -25.34
CA LYS A 208 -12.65 11.72 -24.75
C LYS A 208 -12.07 11.08 -23.50
N LEU A 209 -10.79 11.36 -23.21
CA LEU A 209 -10.10 10.84 -22.04
C LEU A 209 -9.70 11.96 -21.09
N LYS A 210 -10.01 11.80 -19.80
CA LYS A 210 -9.36 12.52 -18.71
C LYS A 210 -8.59 11.53 -17.85
N LEU A 211 -7.26 11.61 -17.92
CA LEU A 211 -6.37 10.77 -17.15
C LEU A 211 -5.88 11.53 -15.90
N TYR A 212 -6.23 11.04 -14.73
CA TYR A 212 -5.92 11.68 -13.45
C TYR A 212 -4.68 11.04 -12.80
N ILE A 213 -3.73 11.87 -12.37
CA ILE A 213 -2.50 11.44 -11.68
C ILE A 213 -2.24 12.32 -10.45
N ASN A 214 -1.55 11.77 -9.44
CA ASN A 214 -1.01 12.61 -8.35
C ASN A 214 0.34 13.18 -8.77
N ALA A 215 0.43 14.51 -8.94
CA ALA A 215 1.59 15.20 -9.50
C ALA A 215 2.47 15.93 -8.48
N THR A 216 2.01 16.10 -7.22
CA THR A 216 2.68 17.00 -6.27
C THR A 216 3.47 16.30 -5.17
N ARG A 217 3.36 14.98 -5.03
CA ARG A 217 4.15 14.24 -4.06
C ARG A 217 5.58 14.04 -4.56
N LYS A 218 6.52 14.79 -4.02
CA LYS A 218 7.95 14.71 -4.35
C LYS A 218 8.63 13.58 -3.56
N ASP A 219 8.55 12.34 -4.05
CA ASP A 219 9.26 11.18 -3.49
C ASP A 219 10.54 10.89 -4.29
N GLY A 220 11.56 11.76 -4.17
CA GLY A 220 12.88 11.55 -4.78
C GLY A 220 12.96 11.85 -6.28
N ALA A 221 14.11 11.53 -6.89
CA ALA A 221 14.46 11.87 -8.26
C ALA A 221 13.65 11.15 -9.37
N TYR A 222 12.77 10.20 -9.01
CA TYR A 222 12.06 9.40 -10.01
C TYR A 222 10.75 10.04 -10.50
N MET A 223 10.19 10.98 -9.77
CA MET A 223 8.88 11.55 -10.09
C MET A 223 8.93 12.48 -11.31
N GLU A 224 9.90 13.38 -11.37
CA GLU A 224 10.02 14.37 -12.44
C GLU A 224 10.13 13.73 -13.82
N PRO A 225 11.03 12.78 -14.09
CA PRO A 225 11.12 12.14 -15.41
C PRO A 225 9.84 11.43 -15.85
N ILE A 226 9.10 10.80 -14.93
CA ILE A 226 7.84 10.13 -15.25
C ILE A 226 6.78 11.16 -15.60
N LEU A 227 6.67 12.22 -14.81
CA LEU A 227 5.70 13.29 -15.03
C LEU A 227 5.97 14.04 -16.34
N ASP A 228 7.25 14.33 -16.64
CA ASP A 228 7.64 14.99 -17.88
C ASP A 228 7.30 14.15 -19.11
N ASN A 229 7.51 12.82 -19.04
CA ASN A 229 7.10 11.92 -20.12
C ASN A 229 5.57 11.89 -20.29
N LEU A 230 4.80 11.87 -19.21
CA LEU A 230 3.33 11.94 -19.29
C LEU A 230 2.85 13.28 -19.87
N ARG A 231 3.43 14.41 -19.44
CA ARG A 231 3.14 15.73 -20.00
C ARG A 231 3.47 15.81 -21.49
N ALA A 232 4.67 15.33 -21.88
CA ALA A 232 5.08 15.30 -23.27
C ALA A 232 4.15 14.42 -24.11
N LEU A 233 3.72 13.27 -23.59
CA LEU A 233 2.76 12.39 -24.26
C LEU A 233 1.45 13.13 -24.55
N PHE A 234 0.83 13.72 -23.54
CA PHE A 234 -0.47 14.40 -23.70
C PHE A 234 -0.39 15.70 -24.48
N ASN A 235 0.71 16.43 -24.40
CA ASN A 235 0.93 17.67 -25.19
C ASN A 235 1.02 17.38 -26.72
N ASN A 236 1.30 16.14 -27.13
CA ASN A 236 1.35 15.75 -28.54
C ASN A 236 0.04 15.10 -29.01
N LEU A 237 -1.01 15.06 -28.20
CA LEU A 237 -2.34 14.54 -28.54
C LEU A 237 -3.31 15.71 -28.83
N ASP A 238 -4.45 15.40 -29.44
CA ASP A 238 -5.51 16.38 -29.65
C ASP A 238 -6.30 16.67 -28.33
N SER A 239 -7.14 17.68 -28.36
CA SER A 239 -7.91 18.15 -27.18
C SER A 239 -8.94 17.15 -26.63
N ASN A 240 -9.10 15.97 -27.22
CA ASN A 240 -9.92 14.90 -26.68
C ASN A 240 -9.23 14.13 -25.56
N TYR A 241 -7.92 14.32 -25.40
CA TYR A 241 -7.09 13.61 -24.41
C TYR A 241 -6.47 14.62 -23.45
N GLU A 242 -6.81 14.53 -22.18
CA GLU A 242 -6.38 15.47 -21.15
C GLU A 242 -5.67 14.74 -20.00
N LEU A 243 -4.47 15.19 -19.63
CA LEU A 243 -3.78 14.82 -18.40
C LEU A 243 -4.23 15.76 -17.29
N VAL A 244 -4.87 15.23 -16.25
CA VAL A 244 -5.33 15.99 -15.09
C VAL A 244 -4.38 15.73 -13.93
N GLU A 245 -3.54 16.71 -13.65
CA GLU A 245 -2.63 16.68 -12.50
C GLU A 245 -3.38 17.13 -11.25
N VAL A 246 -3.41 16.26 -10.23
CA VAL A 246 -4.06 16.56 -8.95
C VAL A 246 -3.05 16.57 -7.82
N ASP A 247 -3.31 17.42 -6.85
CA ASP A 247 -2.52 17.48 -5.63
C ASP A 247 -2.68 16.22 -4.77
N TRP A 248 -1.78 16.07 -3.80
CA TRP A 248 -1.95 15.06 -2.77
C TRP A 248 -3.04 15.53 -1.81
N LEU A 249 -4.17 14.84 -1.83
CA LEU A 249 -5.38 15.25 -1.12
C LEU A 249 -5.45 14.61 0.28
N LEU A 250 -6.24 15.23 1.15
CA LEU A 250 -6.71 14.60 2.37
C LEU A 250 -7.54 13.35 2.05
N ARG A 251 -7.61 12.40 2.99
CA ARG A 251 -8.24 11.10 2.78
C ARG A 251 -9.65 11.17 2.20
N GLU A 252 -10.52 11.99 2.80
CA GLU A 252 -11.92 12.12 2.37
C GLU A 252 -12.06 12.77 0.99
N ASP A 253 -11.26 13.80 0.72
CA ASP A 253 -11.24 14.48 -0.60
C ASP A 253 -10.73 13.53 -1.68
N PHE A 254 -9.71 12.73 -1.36
CA PHE A 254 -9.21 11.70 -2.26
C PHE A 254 -10.29 10.65 -2.58
N LEU A 255 -11.01 10.14 -1.59
CA LEU A 255 -12.11 9.21 -1.82
C LEU A 255 -13.24 9.88 -2.62
N GLY A 256 -13.47 11.19 -2.40
CA GLY A 256 -14.36 12.02 -3.22
C GLY A 256 -13.94 12.08 -4.69
N LEU A 257 -12.63 12.17 -4.95
CA LEU A 257 -12.07 12.12 -6.30
C LEU A 257 -12.19 10.72 -6.90
N VAL A 258 -11.86 9.67 -6.15
CA VAL A 258 -12.01 8.27 -6.56
C VAL A 258 -13.42 7.99 -7.07
N ARG A 259 -14.46 8.45 -6.35
CA ARG A 259 -15.87 8.29 -6.77
C ARG A 259 -16.22 8.95 -8.13
N LYS A 260 -15.41 9.88 -8.60
CA LYS A 260 -15.60 10.51 -9.92
C LYS A 260 -15.04 9.68 -11.08
N MET A 261 -14.18 8.71 -10.81
CA MET A 261 -13.56 7.87 -11.85
C MET A 261 -14.54 6.84 -12.42
N ASP A 262 -14.34 6.49 -13.69
CA ASP A 262 -15.04 5.39 -14.34
C ASP A 262 -14.28 4.06 -14.17
N VAL A 263 -12.96 4.15 -14.02
CA VAL A 263 -12.07 3.02 -13.73
C VAL A 263 -10.78 3.54 -13.10
N ILE A 264 -10.18 2.75 -12.22
CA ILE A 264 -8.84 3.01 -11.69
C ILE A 264 -7.90 1.90 -12.16
N LEU A 265 -6.71 2.30 -12.61
CA LEU A 265 -5.66 1.37 -13.05
C LEU A 265 -4.54 1.33 -12.01
N GLN A 266 -4.07 0.13 -11.71
CA GLN A 266 -2.91 -0.17 -10.86
C GLN A 266 -2.16 -1.37 -11.44
N VAL A 267 -1.81 -1.28 -12.73
CA VAL A 267 -1.07 -2.33 -13.45
C VAL A 267 0.42 -2.09 -13.22
N SER A 268 0.87 -2.42 -12.02
CA SER A 268 2.23 -2.16 -11.50
C SER A 268 3.11 -3.40 -11.64
N PHE A 269 4.44 -3.21 -11.74
CA PHE A 269 5.44 -4.28 -11.68
C PHE A 269 5.65 -4.84 -10.27
N SER A 270 5.20 -4.12 -9.24
CA SER A 270 5.40 -4.54 -7.85
C SER A 270 4.37 -3.90 -6.94
N GLU A 271 3.64 -4.73 -6.20
CA GLU A 271 2.64 -4.34 -5.19
C GLU A 271 2.62 -5.34 -4.04
N THR A 272 2.45 -4.85 -2.82
CA THR A 272 2.21 -5.71 -1.67
C THR A 272 0.72 -5.94 -1.40
N PHE A 273 -0.08 -4.88 -1.42
CA PHE A 273 -1.52 -4.93 -1.13
C PHE A 273 -2.33 -4.06 -2.10
N CYS A 274 -1.77 -2.92 -2.52
CA CYS A 274 -2.42 -1.89 -3.33
C CYS A 274 -3.61 -1.21 -2.64
N ILE A 275 -3.33 -0.29 -1.71
CA ILE A 275 -4.38 0.49 -1.00
C ILE A 275 -5.26 1.26 -1.99
N ILE A 276 -4.72 1.78 -3.10
CA ILE A 276 -5.50 2.49 -4.11
C ILE A 276 -6.57 1.61 -4.75
N ALA A 277 -6.26 0.35 -5.04
CA ALA A 277 -7.26 -0.59 -5.54
C ALA A 277 -8.33 -0.88 -4.48
N ALA A 278 -7.94 -1.02 -3.21
CA ALA A 278 -8.88 -1.19 -2.10
C ALA A 278 -9.78 0.05 -1.91
N ASP A 279 -9.21 1.25 -2.05
CA ASP A 279 -9.97 2.51 -2.02
C ASP A 279 -11.04 2.54 -3.12
N ALA A 280 -10.66 2.22 -4.36
CA ALA A 280 -11.58 2.20 -5.48
C ALA A 280 -12.71 1.19 -5.27
N VAL A 281 -12.37 -0.06 -4.95
CA VAL A 281 -13.34 -1.14 -4.70
C VAL A 281 -14.27 -0.79 -3.54
N SER A 282 -13.73 -0.21 -2.46
CA SER A 282 -14.54 0.25 -1.32
C SER A 282 -15.51 1.38 -1.69
N GLN A 283 -15.15 2.23 -2.66
CA GLN A 283 -16.02 3.28 -3.18
C GLN A 283 -16.93 2.80 -4.33
N GLY A 284 -16.92 1.51 -4.66
CA GLY A 284 -17.73 0.96 -5.75
C GLY A 284 -17.21 1.29 -7.14
N ILE A 285 -15.94 1.65 -7.27
CA ILE A 285 -15.30 1.96 -8.55
C ILE A 285 -14.53 0.73 -9.05
N PRO A 286 -14.70 0.36 -10.33
CA PRO A 286 -14.01 -0.79 -10.91
C PRO A 286 -12.50 -0.54 -11.04
N VAL A 287 -11.71 -1.62 -10.89
CA VAL A 287 -10.25 -1.56 -10.96
C VAL A 287 -9.70 -2.51 -12.02
N VAL A 288 -8.62 -2.09 -12.64
CA VAL A 288 -7.74 -2.95 -13.45
C VAL A 288 -6.37 -2.95 -12.77
N VAL A 289 -5.85 -4.13 -12.49
CA VAL A 289 -4.59 -4.31 -11.76
C VAL A 289 -3.67 -5.25 -12.53
N SER A 290 -2.42 -5.42 -12.09
CA SER A 290 -1.56 -6.53 -12.50
C SER A 290 -1.79 -7.75 -11.61
N ASN A 291 -1.13 -8.87 -11.94
CA ASN A 291 -1.11 -10.07 -11.09
C ASN A 291 -0.42 -9.87 -9.73
N GLU A 292 0.26 -8.74 -9.54
CA GLU A 292 0.84 -8.32 -8.26
C GLU A 292 -0.24 -7.98 -7.21
N VAL A 293 -1.51 -7.88 -7.60
CA VAL A 293 -2.65 -7.65 -6.71
C VAL A 293 -3.58 -8.87 -6.73
N PRO A 294 -3.18 -9.99 -6.13
CA PRO A 294 -3.82 -11.30 -6.30
C PRO A 294 -5.24 -11.40 -5.73
N TRP A 295 -5.64 -10.49 -4.84
CA TRP A 295 -6.99 -10.46 -4.29
C TRP A 295 -8.06 -9.90 -5.26
N VAL A 296 -7.63 -9.20 -6.32
CA VAL A 296 -8.53 -8.79 -7.40
C VAL A 296 -8.74 -9.98 -8.35
N PRO A 297 -9.99 -10.28 -8.78
CA PRO A 297 -10.25 -11.37 -9.71
C PRO A 297 -9.40 -11.33 -10.98
N LYS A 298 -8.95 -12.49 -11.45
CA LYS A 298 -8.06 -12.62 -12.63
C LYS A 298 -8.64 -11.98 -13.89
N GLU A 299 -9.96 -11.91 -14.00
CA GLU A 299 -10.66 -11.24 -15.10
C GLU A 299 -10.35 -9.76 -15.21
N PHE A 300 -9.92 -9.13 -14.11
CA PHE A 300 -9.59 -7.71 -14.00
C PHE A 300 -8.09 -7.48 -13.83
N GLN A 301 -7.28 -8.52 -14.03
CA GLN A 301 -5.82 -8.43 -14.07
C GLN A 301 -5.34 -8.31 -15.51
N ALA A 302 -4.47 -7.33 -15.76
CA ALA A 302 -3.81 -7.10 -17.04
C ALA A 302 -2.33 -7.49 -16.98
N ASP A 303 -1.78 -7.90 -18.11
CA ASP A 303 -0.34 -8.05 -18.28
C ASP A 303 0.33 -6.67 -18.26
N MET A 304 1.27 -6.49 -17.34
CA MET A 304 2.00 -5.26 -17.11
C MET A 304 2.99 -4.89 -18.24
N ASN A 305 3.17 -5.76 -19.22
CA ASN A 305 4.01 -5.52 -20.39
C ASN A 305 3.21 -5.35 -21.69
N SER A 306 1.87 -5.23 -21.61
CA SER A 306 1.02 -5.25 -22.79
C SER A 306 -0.09 -4.20 -22.76
N VAL A 307 0.04 -3.19 -23.62
CA VAL A 307 -1.02 -2.20 -23.88
C VAL A 307 -2.32 -2.89 -24.29
N GLU A 308 -2.25 -3.91 -25.15
CA GLU A 308 -3.42 -4.64 -25.60
C GLU A 308 -4.14 -5.38 -24.46
N SER A 309 -3.38 -5.95 -23.53
CA SER A 309 -3.94 -6.56 -22.32
C SER A 309 -4.65 -5.53 -21.46
N ILE A 310 -4.05 -4.36 -21.25
CA ILE A 310 -4.65 -3.26 -20.49
C ILE A 310 -5.97 -2.81 -21.14
N VAL A 311 -5.96 -2.56 -22.45
CA VAL A 311 -7.16 -2.16 -23.22
C VAL A 311 -8.30 -3.16 -23.09
N LYS A 312 -8.01 -4.45 -23.28
CA LYS A 312 -9.01 -5.53 -23.16
C LYS A 312 -9.56 -5.61 -21.73
N THR A 313 -8.69 -5.48 -20.73
CA THR A 313 -9.09 -5.59 -19.33
C THR A 313 -9.92 -4.38 -18.89
N ILE A 314 -9.59 -3.14 -19.31
CA ILE A 314 -10.45 -1.97 -19.10
C ILE A 314 -11.86 -2.24 -19.64
N GLY A 315 -11.96 -2.72 -20.89
CA GLY A 315 -13.26 -3.02 -21.50
C GLY A 315 -14.06 -4.07 -20.75
N LYS A 316 -13.42 -5.18 -20.34
CA LYS A 316 -14.05 -6.22 -19.53
C LYS A 316 -14.55 -5.69 -18.19
N THR A 317 -13.72 -4.90 -17.51
CA THR A 317 -13.98 -4.36 -16.19
C THR A 317 -15.16 -3.39 -16.21
N ILE A 318 -15.18 -2.43 -17.15
CA ILE A 318 -16.28 -1.48 -17.32
C ILE A 318 -17.58 -2.20 -17.71
N ASN A 319 -17.49 -3.18 -18.63
CA ASN A 319 -18.67 -3.95 -19.06
C ASN A 319 -19.20 -4.83 -17.91
N ASN A 320 -18.34 -5.41 -17.07
CA ASN A 320 -18.77 -6.14 -15.90
C ASN A 320 -19.51 -5.22 -14.90
N HIS A 321 -19.00 -4.03 -14.67
CA HIS A 321 -19.61 -3.06 -13.76
C HIS A 321 -21.01 -2.60 -14.18
N LYS A 322 -21.32 -2.68 -15.47
CA LYS A 322 -22.65 -2.36 -16.04
C LYS A 322 -23.67 -3.51 -15.94
N LYS A 323 -23.25 -4.71 -15.57
CA LYS A 323 -24.16 -5.86 -15.46
C LYS A 323 -25.10 -5.72 -14.28
N TRP A 324 -26.24 -6.37 -14.36
CA TRP A 324 -27.22 -6.48 -13.26
C TRP A 324 -26.64 -7.26 -12.07
N PHE A 325 -25.83 -8.29 -12.35
CA PHE A 325 -25.07 -9.08 -11.37
C PHE A 325 -23.58 -9.02 -11.75
N PRO A 326 -22.85 -7.99 -11.33
CA PRO A 326 -21.42 -7.90 -11.60
C PRO A 326 -20.64 -8.91 -10.75
N LEU A 327 -19.49 -9.37 -11.25
CA LEU A 327 -18.50 -10.01 -10.40
C LEU A 327 -18.01 -9.00 -9.38
N ASP A 328 -18.26 -9.31 -8.10
CA ASP A 328 -18.04 -8.35 -7.01
C ASP A 328 -16.61 -8.46 -6.43
N THR A 329 -15.74 -7.56 -6.87
CA THR A 329 -14.36 -7.47 -6.34
C THR A 329 -14.33 -7.12 -4.85
N ARG A 330 -15.37 -6.45 -4.32
CA ARG A 330 -15.47 -6.12 -2.90
C ARG A 330 -15.55 -7.36 -2.03
N HIS A 331 -16.31 -8.35 -2.44
CA HIS A 331 -16.39 -9.62 -1.71
C HIS A 331 -15.01 -10.30 -1.55
N HIS A 332 -14.15 -10.21 -2.58
CA HIS A 332 -12.77 -10.71 -2.50
C HIS A 332 -11.94 -9.93 -1.49
N LEU A 333 -12.10 -8.60 -1.46
CA LEU A 333 -11.42 -7.75 -0.47
C LEU A 333 -11.91 -8.04 0.96
N GLU A 334 -13.22 -8.16 1.17
CA GLU A 334 -13.82 -8.50 2.48
C GLU A 334 -13.31 -9.84 3.01
N LYS A 335 -13.25 -10.85 2.15
CA LYS A 335 -12.69 -12.15 2.50
C LYS A 335 -11.23 -12.02 2.92
N LEU A 336 -10.40 -11.36 2.10
CA LEU A 336 -8.98 -11.16 2.39
C LEU A 336 -8.76 -10.44 3.72
N VAL A 337 -9.45 -9.32 3.97
CA VAL A 337 -9.22 -8.55 5.20
C VAL A 337 -9.66 -9.31 6.46
N LYS A 338 -10.67 -10.17 6.35
CA LYS A 338 -11.07 -11.07 7.43
C LYS A 338 -9.96 -12.08 7.73
N GLU A 339 -9.43 -12.74 6.70
CA GLU A 339 -8.31 -13.69 6.82
C GLU A 339 -7.08 -12.99 7.42
N ASN A 340 -6.75 -11.78 6.93
CA ASN A 340 -5.62 -11.00 7.44
C ASN A 340 -5.78 -10.61 8.91
N ALA A 341 -7.00 -10.28 9.34
CA ALA A 341 -7.28 -10.00 10.75
C ALA A 341 -7.08 -11.22 11.66
N ASP A 342 -7.38 -12.43 11.16
CA ASP A 342 -7.15 -13.67 11.90
C ASP A 342 -5.66 -14.01 11.95
N VAL A 343 -4.91 -13.76 10.88
CA VAL A 343 -3.45 -13.88 10.85
C VAL A 343 -2.81 -12.98 11.91
N TRP A 344 -3.22 -11.72 12.01
CA TRP A 344 -2.72 -10.81 13.05
C TRP A 344 -2.95 -11.35 14.47
N ALA A 345 -4.14 -11.86 14.76
CA ALA A 345 -4.44 -12.42 16.07
C ALA A 345 -3.56 -13.65 16.39
N HIS A 346 -3.33 -14.49 15.40
CA HIS A 346 -2.46 -15.67 15.52
C HIS A 346 -0.99 -15.29 15.76
N GLU A 347 -0.44 -14.40 14.94
CA GLU A 347 0.96 -13.98 15.05
C GLU A 347 1.24 -13.25 16.37
N LEU A 348 0.35 -12.35 16.80
CA LEU A 348 0.49 -11.67 18.08
C LEU A 348 0.41 -12.63 19.27
N PHE A 349 -0.43 -13.64 19.19
CA PHE A 349 -0.48 -14.67 20.22
C PHE A 349 0.85 -15.43 20.32
N HIS A 350 1.42 -15.81 19.19
CA HIS A 350 2.71 -16.50 19.15
C HIS A 350 3.86 -15.63 19.67
N LEU A 351 3.91 -14.35 19.26
CA LEU A 351 4.94 -13.42 19.70
C LEU A 351 5.03 -13.27 21.23
N VAL A 352 3.91 -13.30 21.94
CA VAL A 352 3.88 -13.08 23.39
C VAL A 352 3.90 -14.38 24.20
N THR A 353 3.75 -15.53 23.56
CA THR A 353 3.82 -16.84 24.24
C THR A 353 5.18 -17.52 24.11
N LEU A 354 6.01 -17.04 23.20
CA LEU A 354 7.44 -17.39 23.06
C LEU A 354 8.32 -16.46 23.89
#